data_fcf5a8d729be149551f5e1af6fc1c225
#
_entry.id   fcf5a8d729be149551f5e1af6fc1c225
#
_cell.length_a   1.000
_cell.length_b   1.000
_cell.length_c   1.000
_cell.angle_alpha   90.00
_cell.angle_beta   90.00
_cell.angle_gamma   90.00
#
_symmetry.space_group_name_H-M   'P 1'
#
loop_
_entity.id
_entity.type
_entity.pdbx_description
1 polymer ?
#
loop_
_entity_poly.entity_id
_entity_poly.type
_entity_poly.pdbx_seq_one_letter_code
_entity_poly.pdbx_strand_id
1 'polypeptide(L)'
;MADVLEAVNIQWHPGFYGAAELEFISNKGDLEFQREFNLSKEPIRMDLLIIKKLSNIRIKNEIGHIFRKFNVVEYKSNDDALSIDDYYKTVGYACLYKGLGETVDQIPANELTISIFRESYPREMFEAMKNLGLKIKEHYPGIYYISGKQALFDTQVVVTKQLDGETHRTLRVLSKHVKEEDVRVFIREAVQMSEPGDRNNVDAVLQVSVSANKEIYEAIRKCDKVMCDALKELMKEDFEETKQETLLEAIRNLMETMKCSAEQAMAALKIPDAEKGKYIAKL
;
A
#
# COMPACT_ATOMS: atom_id res chain seq x y z
N MET A 1 -19.95 15.64 27.45
CA MET A 1 -18.75 15.91 26.66
C MET A 1 -18.58 14.69 25.79
N ALA A 2 -18.82 14.82 24.50
CA ALA A 2 -18.66 13.71 23.56
C ALA A 2 -17.18 13.68 23.17
N ASP A 3 -16.53 12.57 23.49
CA ASP A 3 -15.18 12.27 22.98
C ASP A 3 -15.22 12.27 21.46
N VAL A 4 -14.61 13.30 20.87
CA VAL A 4 -14.28 13.29 19.45
C VAL A 4 -13.10 12.33 19.31
N LEU A 5 -13.40 11.08 18.97
CA LEU A 5 -12.39 10.14 18.50
C LEU A 5 -11.77 10.77 17.25
N GLU A 6 -10.54 11.25 17.36
CA GLU A 6 -9.75 11.66 16.21
C GLU A 6 -9.67 10.47 15.26
N ALA A 7 -10.22 10.65 14.08
CA ALA A 7 -10.13 9.63 13.02
C ALA A 7 -8.64 9.46 12.68
N VAL A 8 -8.10 8.28 12.95
CA VAL A 8 -6.73 7.92 12.59
C VAL A 8 -6.60 8.06 11.06
N ASN A 9 -5.77 8.99 10.62
CA ASN A 9 -5.50 9.19 9.19
C ASN A 9 -4.63 8.03 8.68
N ILE A 10 -5.27 7.01 8.11
CA ILE A 10 -4.59 5.82 7.60
C ILE A 10 -3.88 6.16 6.30
N GLN A 11 -2.57 5.96 6.27
CA GLN A 11 -1.73 6.20 5.08
C GLN A 11 -1.81 5.00 4.12
N TRP A 12 -2.87 4.94 3.31
CA TRP A 12 -3.14 3.82 2.41
C TRP A 12 -2.11 3.66 1.28
N HIS A 13 -1.60 4.76 0.71
CA HIS A 13 -0.72 4.71 -0.44
C HIS A 13 0.62 3.99 -0.18
N PRO A 14 1.37 4.27 0.90
CA PRO A 14 2.57 3.50 1.22
C PRO A 14 2.30 2.00 1.36
N GLY A 15 1.20 1.63 2.02
CA GLY A 15 0.77 0.24 2.12
C GLY A 15 0.44 -0.38 0.78
N PHE A 16 -0.26 0.35 -0.10
CA PHE A 16 -0.56 -0.12 -1.44
C PHE A 16 0.71 -0.31 -2.29
N TYR A 17 1.67 0.62 -2.24
CA TYR A 17 2.92 0.46 -2.99
C TYR A 17 3.70 -0.77 -2.53
N GLY A 18 3.78 -1.00 -1.21
CA GLY A 18 4.37 -2.22 -0.66
C GLY A 18 3.63 -3.48 -1.11
N ALA A 19 2.30 -3.47 -1.04
CA ALA A 19 1.47 -4.59 -1.50
C ALA A 19 1.64 -4.89 -2.99
N ALA A 20 1.71 -3.86 -3.83
CA ALA A 20 1.93 -4.02 -5.26
C ALA A 20 3.28 -4.69 -5.57
N GLU A 21 4.36 -4.28 -4.90
CA GLU A 21 5.67 -4.90 -5.09
C GLU A 21 5.69 -6.36 -4.61
N LEU A 22 5.05 -6.67 -3.49
CA LEU A 22 4.91 -8.04 -2.98
C LEU A 22 4.03 -8.90 -3.89
N GLU A 23 2.98 -8.35 -4.48
CA GLU A 23 2.10 -9.05 -5.43
C GLU A 23 2.86 -9.56 -6.65
N PHE A 24 3.86 -8.80 -7.09
CA PHE A 24 4.71 -9.17 -8.22
C PHE A 24 6.08 -9.73 -7.82
N ILE A 25 6.24 -10.25 -6.60
CA ILE A 25 7.53 -10.72 -6.07
C ILE A 25 8.21 -11.76 -6.96
N SER A 26 7.42 -12.61 -7.62
CA SER A 26 7.94 -13.63 -8.56
C SER A 26 8.54 -13.03 -9.84
N ASN A 27 8.31 -11.74 -10.11
CA ASN A 27 8.81 -11.01 -11.27
C ASN A 27 9.63 -9.79 -10.88
N LYS A 28 10.16 -9.74 -9.65
CA LYS A 28 10.89 -8.60 -9.08
C LYS A 28 12.04 -8.10 -9.96
N GLY A 29 12.75 -9.01 -10.62
CA GLY A 29 13.85 -8.66 -11.55
C GLY A 29 13.39 -8.14 -12.91
N ASP A 30 12.12 -8.30 -13.27
CA ASP A 30 11.55 -7.95 -14.58
C ASP A 30 10.73 -6.66 -14.55
N LEU A 31 10.49 -6.11 -13.35
CA LEU A 31 9.66 -4.93 -13.11
C LEU A 31 10.44 -3.86 -12.37
N GLU A 32 10.21 -2.61 -12.75
CA GLU A 32 10.67 -1.42 -12.03
C GLU A 32 9.45 -0.65 -11.51
N PHE A 33 9.41 -0.37 -10.22
CA PHE A 33 8.33 0.36 -9.54
C PHE A 33 8.80 1.79 -9.23
N GLN A 34 8.12 2.79 -9.79
CA GLN A 34 8.38 4.20 -9.54
C GLN A 34 7.23 4.80 -8.74
N ARG A 35 7.40 4.88 -7.42
CA ARG A 35 6.41 5.42 -6.48
C ARG A 35 6.35 6.94 -6.60
N GLU A 36 5.17 7.53 -6.32
CA GLU A 36 4.96 8.98 -6.31
C GLU A 36 5.55 9.68 -7.54
N PHE A 37 5.35 9.09 -8.72
CA PHE A 37 5.96 9.58 -9.94
C PHE A 37 5.52 11.02 -10.25
N ASN A 38 6.48 11.94 -10.34
CA ASN A 38 6.19 13.34 -10.63
C ASN A 38 6.10 13.59 -12.15
N LEU A 39 4.91 14.01 -12.61
CA LEU A 39 4.64 14.27 -14.02
C LEU A 39 4.99 15.69 -14.48
N SER A 40 5.46 16.57 -13.60
CA SER A 40 5.84 17.93 -13.94
C SER A 40 7.11 18.39 -13.26
N LYS A 41 7.80 19.40 -13.84
CA LYS A 41 8.96 20.05 -13.21
C LYS A 41 8.57 20.98 -12.04
N GLU A 42 7.28 21.25 -11.86
CA GLU A 42 6.69 21.98 -10.73
C GLU A 42 5.48 21.20 -10.19
N PRO A 43 5.13 21.33 -8.88
CA PRO A 43 4.51 20.24 -8.14
C PRO A 43 3.03 20.03 -8.43
N ILE A 44 2.72 19.36 -9.54
CA ILE A 44 1.52 18.52 -9.55
C ILE A 44 1.95 17.17 -9.00
N ARG A 45 1.99 17.05 -7.69
CA ARG A 45 2.19 15.74 -7.03
C ARG A 45 0.98 14.89 -7.35
N MET A 46 1.22 13.76 -7.94
CA MET A 46 0.21 12.75 -8.22
C MET A 46 0.62 11.48 -7.50
N ASP A 47 -0.29 10.92 -6.73
CA ASP A 47 -0.10 9.63 -6.05
C ASP A 47 -0.20 8.51 -7.10
N LEU A 48 0.76 8.48 -8.01
CA LEU A 48 0.78 7.57 -9.15
C LEU A 48 1.96 6.60 -9.04
N LEU A 49 1.68 5.31 -9.20
CA LEU A 49 2.70 4.28 -9.35
C LEU A 49 2.92 3.99 -10.84
N ILE A 50 4.17 4.01 -11.28
CA ILE A 50 4.56 3.55 -12.61
C ILE A 50 5.31 2.23 -12.47
N ILE A 51 4.83 1.21 -13.17
CA ILE A 51 5.50 -0.09 -13.27
C ILE A 51 6.07 -0.23 -14.68
N LYS A 52 7.39 -0.30 -14.80
CA LYS A 52 8.06 -0.57 -16.07
C LYS A 52 8.41 -2.04 -16.19
N LYS A 53 7.98 -2.66 -17.28
CA LYS A 53 8.39 -4.02 -17.62
C LYS A 53 9.74 -3.96 -18.33
N LEU A 54 10.77 -4.55 -17.71
CA LEU A 54 12.17 -4.46 -18.17
C LEU A 54 12.50 -5.44 -19.29
N SER A 55 11.73 -6.53 -19.40
CA SER A 55 11.95 -7.57 -20.39
C SER A 55 10.64 -7.97 -21.07
N ASN A 56 10.73 -8.56 -22.28
CA ASN A 56 9.55 -9.01 -23.01
C ASN A 56 9.10 -10.43 -22.57
N ILE A 57 8.84 -10.57 -21.26
CA ILE A 57 8.31 -11.79 -20.68
C ILE A 57 6.82 -11.68 -20.41
N ARG A 58 6.15 -12.81 -20.28
CA ARG A 58 4.79 -12.86 -19.73
C ARG A 58 4.88 -12.84 -18.20
N ILE A 59 4.26 -11.86 -17.58
CA ILE A 59 4.12 -11.80 -16.12
C ILE A 59 3.22 -12.96 -15.69
N LYS A 60 3.63 -13.71 -14.66
CA LYS A 60 2.85 -14.86 -14.16
C LYS A 60 1.58 -14.45 -13.42
N ASN A 61 1.65 -13.36 -12.69
CA ASN A 61 0.52 -12.79 -11.95
C ASN A 61 -0.56 -12.28 -12.92
N GLU A 62 -1.82 -12.63 -12.68
CA GLU A 62 -2.96 -12.33 -13.56
C GLU A 62 -3.17 -10.84 -13.78
N ILE A 63 -2.93 -10.01 -12.75
CA ILE A 63 -2.98 -8.54 -12.85
C ILE A 63 -1.96 -8.03 -13.87
N GLY A 64 -0.78 -8.67 -13.93
CA GLY A 64 0.28 -8.32 -14.86
C GLY A 64 0.07 -8.82 -16.30
N HIS A 65 -0.96 -9.59 -16.59
CA HIS A 65 -1.18 -10.11 -17.95
C HIS A 65 -1.47 -9.02 -18.98
N ILE A 66 -2.08 -7.90 -18.56
CA ILE A 66 -2.33 -6.75 -19.45
C ILE A 66 -1.07 -5.90 -19.64
N PHE A 67 -0.06 -6.00 -18.79
CA PHE A 67 1.07 -5.08 -18.76
C PHE A 67 1.83 -5.04 -20.08
N ARG A 68 2.10 -3.82 -20.53
CA ARG A 68 3.03 -3.48 -21.60
C ARG A 68 4.33 -2.94 -20.98
N LYS A 69 5.14 -2.26 -21.78
CA LYS A 69 6.41 -1.70 -21.32
C LYS A 69 6.23 -0.69 -20.17
N PHE A 70 5.17 0.13 -20.21
CA PHE A 70 4.88 1.15 -19.22
C PHE A 70 3.46 0.98 -18.68
N ASN A 71 3.30 0.93 -17.37
CA ASN A 71 2.01 0.66 -16.75
C ASN A 71 1.72 1.71 -15.68
N VAL A 72 0.71 2.54 -15.95
CA VAL A 72 0.22 3.58 -15.06
C VAL A 72 -0.76 2.96 -14.09
N VAL A 73 -0.49 3.09 -12.79
CA VAL A 73 -1.29 2.47 -11.74
C VAL A 73 -1.83 3.55 -10.80
N GLU A 74 -3.14 3.62 -10.68
CA GLU A 74 -3.88 4.46 -9.73
C GLU A 74 -4.49 3.59 -8.65
N TYR A 75 -4.36 4.00 -7.39
CA TYR A 75 -5.03 3.35 -6.25
C TYR A 75 -6.04 4.30 -5.62
N LYS A 76 -7.23 3.81 -5.40
CA LYS A 76 -8.29 4.49 -4.65
C LYS A 76 -8.59 3.75 -3.36
N SER A 77 -8.36 4.44 -2.24
CA SER A 77 -8.65 3.90 -0.92
C SER A 77 -10.16 3.62 -0.73
N ASN A 78 -10.49 2.93 0.36
CA ASN A 78 -11.88 2.64 0.70
C ASN A 78 -12.71 3.89 0.97
N ASP A 79 -12.05 4.97 1.40
CA ASP A 79 -12.69 6.24 1.77
C ASP A 79 -12.98 7.11 0.56
N ASP A 80 -12.33 6.83 -0.58
CA ASP A 80 -12.48 7.60 -1.81
C ASP A 80 -13.53 6.97 -2.72
N ALA A 81 -14.44 7.78 -3.24
CA ALA A 81 -15.32 7.33 -4.32
C ALA A 81 -14.48 7.14 -5.60
N LEU A 82 -14.75 6.07 -6.35
CA LEU A 82 -14.20 5.89 -7.69
C LEU A 82 -15.27 6.21 -8.72
N SER A 83 -15.07 7.33 -9.40
CA SER A 83 -16.00 7.89 -10.39
C SER A 83 -15.46 7.77 -11.82
N ILE A 84 -16.29 8.13 -12.79
CA ILE A 84 -15.88 8.26 -14.18
C ILE A 84 -14.81 9.37 -14.35
N ASP A 85 -14.84 10.41 -13.51
CA ASP A 85 -13.86 11.48 -13.55
C ASP A 85 -12.47 10.99 -13.14
N ASP A 86 -12.41 10.05 -12.17
CA ASP A 86 -11.14 9.41 -11.77
C ASP A 86 -10.54 8.58 -12.92
N TYR A 87 -11.39 7.89 -13.69
CA TYR A 87 -10.94 7.21 -14.89
C TYR A 87 -10.33 8.19 -15.90
N TYR A 88 -11.03 9.29 -16.21
CA TYR A 88 -10.49 10.30 -17.14
C TYR A 88 -9.25 11.00 -16.60
N LYS A 89 -9.20 11.25 -15.30
CA LYS A 89 -8.00 11.77 -14.63
C LYS A 89 -6.81 10.83 -14.84
N THR A 90 -7.01 9.53 -14.64
CA THR A 90 -5.94 8.53 -14.84
C THR A 90 -5.52 8.42 -16.31
N VAL A 91 -6.48 8.49 -17.24
CA VAL A 91 -6.17 8.60 -18.69
C VAL A 91 -5.36 9.86 -18.99
N GLY A 92 -5.71 11.00 -18.38
CA GLY A 92 -4.95 12.25 -18.49
C GLY A 92 -3.51 12.08 -18.00
N TYR A 93 -3.30 11.38 -16.89
CA TYR A 93 -1.98 11.07 -16.37
C TYR A 93 -1.17 10.18 -17.32
N ALA A 94 -1.80 9.17 -17.90
CA ALA A 94 -1.16 8.32 -18.91
C ALA A 94 -0.77 9.12 -20.17
N CYS A 95 -1.60 10.07 -20.59
CA CYS A 95 -1.28 11.00 -21.70
C CYS A 95 -0.09 11.91 -21.35
N LEU A 96 -0.07 12.47 -20.13
CA LEU A 96 1.06 13.28 -19.66
C LEU A 96 2.34 12.46 -19.60
N TYR A 97 2.27 11.24 -19.03
CA TYR A 97 3.42 10.34 -18.96
C TYR A 97 3.97 10.00 -20.35
N LYS A 98 3.08 9.72 -21.33
CA LYS A 98 3.48 9.52 -22.72
C LYS A 98 4.27 10.71 -23.27
N GLY A 99 3.89 11.94 -22.89
CA GLY A 99 4.54 13.18 -23.34
C GLY A 99 5.90 13.49 -22.71
N LEU A 100 6.33 12.71 -21.69
CA LEU A 100 7.61 12.93 -20.98
C LEU A 100 8.84 12.37 -21.72
N GLY A 101 8.66 11.71 -22.86
CA GLY A 101 9.79 11.21 -23.66
C GLY A 101 10.67 12.35 -24.19
N GLU A 102 11.99 12.17 -24.13
CA GLU A 102 12.96 13.14 -24.67
C GLU A 102 12.93 13.21 -26.19
N THR A 103 12.47 12.16 -26.86
CA THR A 103 12.33 12.07 -28.30
C THR A 103 10.89 11.75 -28.70
N VAL A 104 10.53 12.04 -29.94
CA VAL A 104 9.19 11.79 -30.47
C VAL A 104 8.83 10.30 -30.36
N ASP A 105 7.68 10.03 -29.73
CA ASP A 105 7.12 8.69 -29.53
C ASP A 105 8.02 7.70 -28.78
N GLN A 106 8.91 8.18 -27.93
CA GLN A 106 9.78 7.36 -27.09
C GLN A 106 8.97 6.45 -26.15
N ILE A 107 7.78 6.90 -25.74
CA ILE A 107 6.78 6.12 -25.00
C ILE A 107 5.58 5.91 -25.94
N PRO A 108 5.56 4.81 -26.74
CA PRO A 108 4.46 4.57 -27.68
C PRO A 108 3.16 4.27 -26.93
N ALA A 109 2.03 4.77 -27.43
CA ALA A 109 0.73 4.59 -26.79
C ALA A 109 0.32 3.12 -26.65
N ASN A 110 0.69 2.27 -27.62
CA ASN A 110 0.43 0.83 -27.61
C ASN A 110 1.31 0.05 -26.61
N GLU A 111 2.35 0.69 -26.05
CA GLU A 111 3.21 0.14 -25.01
C GLU A 111 2.84 0.67 -23.62
N LEU A 112 1.71 1.37 -23.49
CA LEU A 112 1.23 1.95 -22.25
C LEU A 112 -0.11 1.32 -21.84
N THR A 113 -0.24 0.97 -20.56
CA THR A 113 -1.48 0.45 -19.98
C THR A 113 -1.89 1.24 -18.75
N ILE A 114 -3.15 1.10 -18.35
CA ILE A 114 -3.71 1.69 -17.14
C ILE A 114 -4.27 0.57 -16.25
N SER A 115 -3.95 0.64 -14.95
CA SER A 115 -4.52 -0.22 -13.92
C SER A 115 -5.07 0.63 -12.79
N ILE A 116 -6.37 0.53 -12.52
CA ILE A 116 -7.03 1.22 -11.41
C ILE A 116 -7.40 0.20 -10.35
N PHE A 117 -6.86 0.39 -9.13
CA PHE A 117 -7.11 -0.51 -8.00
C PHE A 117 -8.10 0.10 -7.03
N ARG A 118 -9.03 -0.72 -6.57
CA ARG A 118 -10.00 -0.36 -5.54
C ARG A 118 -10.47 -1.61 -4.78
N GLU A 119 -10.87 -1.44 -3.51
CA GLU A 119 -11.41 -2.55 -2.72
C GLU A 119 -12.78 -3.02 -3.24
N SER A 120 -13.73 -2.12 -3.43
CA SER A 120 -15.12 -2.43 -3.73
C SER A 120 -15.46 -2.27 -5.21
N TYR A 121 -16.45 -3.04 -5.69
CA TYR A 121 -16.95 -2.98 -7.08
C TYR A 121 -17.48 -1.58 -7.44
N PRO A 122 -16.92 -0.88 -8.45
CA PRO A 122 -17.25 0.49 -8.80
C PRO A 122 -18.47 0.56 -9.72
N ARG A 123 -19.67 0.27 -9.20
CA ARG A 123 -20.92 0.15 -9.98
C ARG A 123 -21.20 1.39 -10.82
N GLU A 124 -21.19 2.57 -10.20
CA GLU A 124 -21.53 3.83 -10.87
C GLU A 124 -20.54 4.17 -12.01
N MET A 125 -19.25 3.98 -11.77
CA MET A 125 -18.22 4.17 -12.80
C MET A 125 -18.44 3.22 -13.97
N PHE A 126 -18.70 1.94 -13.71
CA PHE A 126 -18.92 0.95 -14.75
C PHE A 126 -20.24 1.20 -15.54
N GLU A 127 -21.27 1.70 -14.90
CA GLU A 127 -22.49 2.14 -15.59
C GLU A 127 -22.22 3.36 -16.48
N ALA A 128 -21.52 4.36 -15.98
CA ALA A 128 -21.09 5.53 -16.78
C ALA A 128 -20.23 5.12 -17.97
N MET A 129 -19.26 4.21 -17.78
CA MET A 129 -18.43 3.69 -18.87
C MET A 129 -19.25 2.98 -19.96
N LYS A 130 -20.24 2.16 -19.57
CA LYS A 130 -21.15 1.47 -20.51
C LYS A 130 -21.96 2.47 -21.30
N ASN A 131 -22.46 3.54 -20.65
CA ASN A 131 -23.20 4.61 -21.31
C ASN A 131 -22.35 5.38 -22.34
N LEU A 132 -21.03 5.42 -22.13
CA LEU A 132 -20.06 5.97 -23.08
C LEU A 132 -19.65 4.97 -24.18
N GLY A 133 -20.24 3.78 -24.21
CA GLY A 133 -19.95 2.76 -25.21
C GLY A 133 -18.71 1.93 -24.94
N LEU A 134 -18.13 2.03 -23.73
CA LEU A 134 -17.04 1.15 -23.31
C LEU A 134 -17.60 -0.22 -22.92
N LYS A 135 -16.85 -1.27 -23.21
CA LYS A 135 -17.15 -2.65 -22.84
C LYS A 135 -16.32 -3.02 -21.62
N ILE A 136 -16.97 -3.60 -20.62
CA ILE A 136 -16.34 -4.06 -19.39
C ILE A 136 -16.52 -5.57 -19.34
N LYS A 137 -15.40 -6.29 -19.24
CA LYS A 137 -15.41 -7.75 -19.16
C LYS A 137 -14.54 -8.20 -18.00
N GLU A 138 -15.12 -8.99 -17.10
CA GLU A 138 -14.34 -9.70 -16.10
C GLU A 138 -13.49 -10.77 -16.80
N HIS A 139 -12.17 -10.65 -16.66
CA HIS A 139 -11.21 -11.53 -17.31
C HIS A 139 -10.69 -12.62 -16.36
N TYR A 140 -10.45 -12.20 -15.11
CA TYR A 140 -10.17 -13.06 -13.96
C TYR A 140 -11.00 -12.58 -12.78
N PRO A 141 -11.20 -13.38 -11.71
CA PRO A 141 -11.93 -12.95 -10.53
C PRO A 141 -11.44 -11.58 -10.03
N GLY A 142 -12.34 -10.58 -10.03
CA GLY A 142 -12.02 -9.22 -9.61
C GLY A 142 -11.17 -8.40 -10.58
N ILE A 143 -10.80 -8.91 -11.75
CA ILE A 143 -10.01 -8.18 -12.75
C ILE A 143 -10.85 -7.92 -13.98
N TYR A 144 -11.21 -6.67 -14.22
CA TYR A 144 -12.11 -6.20 -15.27
C TYR A 144 -11.34 -5.45 -16.35
N TYR A 145 -11.36 -5.95 -17.59
CA TYR A 145 -10.77 -5.27 -18.73
C TYR A 145 -11.78 -4.33 -19.37
N ILE A 146 -11.31 -3.11 -19.66
CA ILE A 146 -12.07 -2.05 -20.30
C ILE A 146 -11.62 -1.96 -21.76
N SER A 147 -12.55 -2.02 -22.69
CA SER A 147 -12.28 -1.96 -24.12
C SER A 147 -13.35 -1.14 -24.85
N GLY A 148 -13.02 -0.69 -26.05
CA GLY A 148 -13.92 0.11 -26.91
C GLY A 148 -13.16 1.15 -27.67
N LYS A 149 -13.83 1.80 -28.64
CA LYS A 149 -13.20 2.83 -29.49
C LYS A 149 -12.76 4.08 -28.70
N GLN A 150 -13.38 4.33 -27.54
CA GLN A 150 -13.08 5.46 -26.65
C GLN A 150 -11.96 5.15 -25.64
N ALA A 151 -11.53 3.90 -25.51
CA ALA A 151 -10.41 3.54 -24.68
C ALA A 151 -9.09 3.85 -25.40
N LEU A 152 -8.36 4.89 -24.94
CA LEU A 152 -7.08 5.28 -25.54
C LEU A 152 -5.95 4.28 -25.22
N PHE A 153 -6.04 3.59 -24.08
CA PHE A 153 -5.05 2.65 -23.59
C PHE A 153 -5.72 1.36 -23.16
N ASP A 154 -5.01 0.24 -23.27
CA ASP A 154 -5.42 -1.00 -22.63
C ASP A 154 -5.58 -0.74 -21.12
N THR A 155 -6.78 -0.94 -20.59
CA THR A 155 -7.13 -0.55 -19.22
C THR A 155 -7.74 -1.72 -18.46
N GLN A 156 -7.36 -1.88 -17.19
CA GLN A 156 -8.03 -2.76 -16.24
C GLN A 156 -8.46 -2.03 -14.98
N VAL A 157 -9.53 -2.55 -14.38
CA VAL A 157 -9.94 -2.20 -13.01
C VAL A 157 -9.81 -3.45 -12.15
N VAL A 158 -9.06 -3.34 -11.06
CA VAL A 158 -8.81 -4.43 -10.11
C VAL A 158 -9.61 -4.17 -8.85
N VAL A 159 -10.59 -5.04 -8.58
CA VAL A 159 -11.45 -5.01 -7.38
C VAL A 159 -10.86 -5.96 -6.35
N THR A 160 -10.02 -5.45 -5.44
CA THR A 160 -9.18 -6.27 -4.56
C THR A 160 -9.98 -7.22 -3.67
N LYS A 161 -11.22 -6.84 -3.28
CA LYS A 161 -12.11 -7.71 -2.48
C LYS A 161 -12.62 -8.93 -3.25
N GLN A 162 -12.62 -8.90 -4.58
CA GLN A 162 -13.09 -9.97 -5.44
C GLN A 162 -11.95 -10.84 -6.00
N LEU A 163 -10.70 -10.44 -5.79
CA LEU A 163 -9.54 -11.22 -6.20
C LEU A 163 -9.54 -12.60 -5.54
N ASP A 164 -8.92 -13.54 -6.22
CA ASP A 164 -8.69 -14.88 -5.66
C ASP A 164 -7.85 -14.82 -4.38
N GLY A 165 -8.33 -15.47 -3.32
CA GLY A 165 -7.71 -15.39 -1.99
C GLY A 165 -6.43 -16.20 -1.84
N GLU A 166 -6.11 -17.10 -2.78
CA GLU A 166 -4.89 -17.89 -2.72
C GLU A 166 -3.74 -17.22 -3.47
N THR A 167 -4.06 -16.47 -4.53
CA THR A 167 -3.06 -15.84 -5.41
C THR A 167 -2.78 -14.39 -5.09
N HIS A 168 -3.76 -13.62 -4.54
CA HIS A 168 -3.66 -12.16 -4.38
C HIS A 168 -3.79 -11.68 -2.92
N ARG A 169 -3.18 -12.42 -1.99
CA ARG A 169 -3.33 -12.21 -0.54
C ARG A 169 -2.87 -10.83 -0.08
N THR A 170 -1.75 -10.38 -0.61
CA THR A 170 -1.13 -9.11 -0.22
C THR A 170 -2.05 -7.90 -0.48
N LEU A 171 -2.77 -7.91 -1.62
CA LEU A 171 -3.74 -6.86 -1.92
C LEU A 171 -5.02 -6.99 -1.09
N ARG A 172 -5.42 -8.21 -0.72
CA ARG A 172 -6.64 -8.46 0.05
C ARG A 172 -6.55 -8.01 1.50
N VAL A 173 -5.35 -8.01 2.11
CA VAL A 173 -5.17 -7.51 3.48
C VAL A 173 -5.27 -5.98 3.60
N LEU A 174 -5.20 -5.24 2.49
CA LEU A 174 -5.45 -3.80 2.41
C LEU A 174 -6.96 -3.50 2.34
N SER A 175 -7.71 -3.94 3.33
CA SER A 175 -9.17 -3.77 3.44
C SER A 175 -9.53 -3.30 4.85
N LYS A 176 -10.60 -2.49 4.98
CA LYS A 176 -11.20 -2.14 6.29
C LYS A 176 -11.97 -3.31 6.93
N HIS A 177 -12.28 -4.33 6.17
CA HIS A 177 -13.03 -5.52 6.61
C HIS A 177 -12.32 -6.78 6.12
N VAL A 178 -11.03 -6.91 6.47
CA VAL A 178 -10.22 -8.06 6.10
C VAL A 178 -10.77 -9.33 6.78
N LYS A 179 -10.66 -10.46 6.09
CA LYS A 179 -10.96 -11.76 6.72
C LYS A 179 -9.76 -12.20 7.56
N GLU A 180 -10.02 -12.74 8.75
CA GLU A 180 -8.96 -13.25 9.64
C GLU A 180 -8.06 -14.27 8.93
N GLU A 181 -8.62 -15.11 8.05
CA GLU A 181 -7.86 -16.09 7.28
C GLU A 181 -6.85 -15.41 6.33
N ASP A 182 -7.25 -14.35 5.62
CA ASP A 182 -6.33 -13.60 4.73
C ASP A 182 -5.15 -13.02 5.55
N VAL A 183 -5.42 -12.49 6.76
CA VAL A 183 -4.39 -11.98 7.67
C VAL A 183 -3.43 -13.08 8.12
N ARG A 184 -3.97 -14.23 8.58
CA ARG A 184 -3.17 -15.35 9.05
C ARG A 184 -2.24 -15.90 7.97
N VAL A 185 -2.74 -15.99 6.76
CA VAL A 185 -1.93 -16.48 5.63
C VAL A 185 -0.86 -15.46 5.27
N PHE A 186 -1.21 -14.18 5.18
CA PHE A 186 -0.25 -13.11 4.91
C PHE A 186 0.89 -13.10 5.94
N ILE A 187 0.60 -13.17 7.25
CA ILE A 187 1.63 -13.21 8.29
C ILE A 187 2.58 -14.41 8.10
N ARG A 188 2.04 -15.61 7.80
CA ARG A 188 2.86 -16.81 7.59
C ARG A 188 3.81 -16.66 6.38
N GLU A 189 3.36 -16.04 5.31
CA GLU A 189 4.19 -15.80 4.13
C GLU A 189 5.21 -14.68 4.38
N ALA A 190 4.80 -13.60 5.05
CA ALA A 190 5.64 -12.46 5.36
C ALA A 190 6.86 -12.82 6.22
N VAL A 191 6.70 -13.74 7.20
CA VAL A 191 7.82 -14.23 8.03
C VAL A 191 8.90 -14.94 7.19
N GLN A 192 8.53 -15.53 6.04
CA GLN A 192 9.49 -16.21 5.16
C GLN A 192 10.27 -15.23 4.26
N MET A 193 9.86 -13.98 4.17
CA MET A 193 10.52 -12.96 3.36
C MET A 193 11.75 -12.44 4.10
N SER A 194 12.95 -12.66 3.54
CA SER A 194 14.23 -12.32 4.18
C SER A 194 14.94 -11.13 3.52
N GLU A 195 14.60 -10.79 2.26
CA GLU A 195 15.19 -9.66 1.55
C GLU A 195 14.79 -8.32 2.22
N PRO A 196 15.72 -7.41 2.50
CA PRO A 196 15.43 -6.16 3.19
C PRO A 196 14.32 -5.32 2.52
N GLY A 197 14.33 -5.25 1.18
CA GLY A 197 13.30 -4.51 0.44
C GLY A 197 11.90 -5.11 0.60
N ASP A 198 11.80 -6.44 0.64
CA ASP A 198 10.52 -7.13 0.82
C ASP A 198 10.03 -6.98 2.27
N ARG A 199 10.92 -6.98 3.26
CA ARG A 199 10.60 -6.67 4.66
C ARG A 199 10.00 -5.28 4.82
N ASN A 200 10.62 -4.25 4.23
CA ASN A 200 10.07 -2.88 4.27
C ASN A 200 8.66 -2.80 3.64
N ASN A 201 8.41 -3.55 2.57
CA ASN A 201 7.09 -3.62 1.95
C ASN A 201 6.09 -4.34 2.85
N VAL A 202 6.48 -5.43 3.50
CA VAL A 202 5.65 -6.12 4.51
C VAL A 202 5.28 -5.18 5.65
N ASP A 203 6.24 -4.43 6.19
CA ASP A 203 5.99 -3.46 7.26
C ASP A 203 4.96 -2.41 6.83
N ALA A 204 5.13 -1.81 5.65
CA ALA A 204 4.18 -0.84 5.12
C ALA A 204 2.75 -1.41 4.98
N VAL A 205 2.62 -2.65 4.50
CA VAL A 205 1.33 -3.34 4.39
C VAL A 205 0.73 -3.63 5.77
N LEU A 206 1.55 -4.13 6.71
CA LEU A 206 1.10 -4.44 8.08
C LEU A 206 0.65 -3.19 8.82
N GLN A 207 1.38 -2.08 8.76
CA GLN A 207 0.99 -0.82 9.40
C GLN A 207 -0.42 -0.38 8.97
N VAL A 208 -0.69 -0.41 7.66
CA VAL A 208 -2.02 -0.05 7.13
C VAL A 208 -3.07 -1.07 7.57
N SER A 209 -2.80 -2.36 7.40
CA SER A 209 -3.76 -3.43 7.71
C SER A 209 -4.10 -3.50 9.20
N VAL A 210 -3.11 -3.38 10.09
CA VAL A 210 -3.29 -3.33 11.55
C VAL A 210 -4.08 -2.09 11.95
N SER A 211 -3.76 -0.92 11.38
CA SER A 211 -4.46 0.33 11.67
C SER A 211 -5.93 0.27 11.28
N ALA A 212 -6.23 -0.37 10.14
CA ALA A 212 -7.60 -0.52 9.63
C ALA A 212 -8.41 -1.62 10.34
N ASN A 213 -7.77 -2.61 10.98
CA ASN A 213 -8.43 -3.82 11.50
C ASN A 213 -7.94 -4.24 12.89
N LYS A 214 -7.79 -3.29 13.80
CA LYS A 214 -7.22 -3.50 15.15
C LYS A 214 -7.82 -4.70 15.89
N GLU A 215 -9.14 -4.85 15.85
CA GLU A 215 -9.85 -5.92 16.57
C GLU A 215 -9.44 -7.33 16.11
N ILE A 216 -9.26 -7.52 14.79
CA ILE A 216 -8.85 -8.81 14.21
C ILE A 216 -7.43 -9.16 14.67
N TYR A 217 -6.50 -8.20 14.59
CA TYR A 217 -5.12 -8.40 15.01
C TYR A 217 -5.00 -8.63 16.52
N GLU A 218 -5.81 -7.96 17.34
CA GLU A 218 -5.88 -8.21 18.78
C GLU A 218 -6.44 -9.60 19.09
N ALA A 219 -7.46 -10.05 18.37
CA ALA A 219 -8.01 -11.39 18.52
C ALA A 219 -6.97 -12.48 18.19
N ILE A 220 -6.25 -12.31 17.06
CA ILE A 220 -5.16 -13.21 16.66
C ILE A 220 -4.07 -13.26 17.74
N ARG A 221 -3.64 -12.11 18.26
CA ARG A 221 -2.63 -12.02 19.34
C ARG A 221 -3.03 -12.75 20.62
N LYS A 222 -4.31 -12.69 20.98
CA LYS A 222 -4.83 -13.32 22.21
C LYS A 222 -5.02 -14.83 22.08
N CYS A 223 -5.38 -15.29 20.88
CA CYS A 223 -5.80 -16.68 20.67
C CYS A 223 -4.72 -17.58 20.07
N ASP A 224 -3.66 -17.01 19.48
CA ASP A 224 -2.65 -17.76 18.74
C ASP A 224 -1.24 -17.26 19.06
N LYS A 225 -0.53 -18.02 19.90
CA LYS A 225 0.84 -17.69 20.34
C LYS A 225 1.82 -17.64 19.17
N VAL A 226 1.71 -18.56 18.21
CA VAL A 226 2.62 -18.64 17.04
C VAL A 226 2.45 -17.40 16.17
N MET A 227 1.20 -17.01 15.89
CA MET A 227 0.92 -15.79 15.14
C MET A 227 1.32 -14.52 15.91
N CYS A 228 1.15 -14.51 17.24
CA CYS A 228 1.59 -13.40 18.07
C CYS A 228 3.12 -13.21 18.00
N ASP A 229 3.88 -14.30 18.06
CA ASP A 229 5.34 -14.23 17.99
C ASP A 229 5.81 -13.85 16.57
N ALA A 230 5.14 -14.35 15.53
CA ALA A 230 5.36 -13.94 14.15
C ALA A 230 5.11 -12.45 13.93
N LEU A 231 4.00 -11.90 14.43
CA LEU A 231 3.70 -10.47 14.35
C LEU A 231 4.72 -9.62 15.10
N LYS A 232 5.19 -10.07 16.28
CA LYS A 232 6.24 -9.35 17.01
C LYS A 232 7.56 -9.33 16.23
N GLU A 233 7.89 -10.41 15.53
CA GLU A 233 9.09 -10.48 14.71
C GLU A 233 8.99 -9.52 13.51
N LEU A 234 7.86 -9.53 12.80
CA LEU A 234 7.62 -8.67 11.64
C LEU A 234 7.57 -7.17 11.99
N MET A 235 6.97 -6.83 13.14
CA MET A 235 6.80 -5.44 13.60
C MET A 235 7.85 -5.02 14.65
N LYS A 236 8.99 -5.69 14.69
CA LYS A 236 10.00 -5.47 15.74
C LYS A 236 10.53 -4.05 15.76
N GLU A 237 10.78 -3.47 14.61
CA GLU A 237 11.28 -2.09 14.51
C GLU A 237 10.23 -1.07 14.98
N ASP A 238 8.97 -1.22 14.58
CA ASP A 238 7.87 -0.36 15.02
C ASP A 238 7.63 -0.45 16.54
N PHE A 239 7.73 -1.66 17.11
CA PHE A 239 7.61 -1.85 18.56
C PHE A 239 8.76 -1.18 19.33
N GLU A 240 9.97 -1.24 18.82
CA GLU A 240 11.12 -0.57 19.44
C GLU A 240 11.03 0.96 19.30
N GLU A 241 10.59 1.48 18.16
CA GLU A 241 10.35 2.91 17.98
C GLU A 241 9.21 3.41 18.88
N THR A 242 8.05 2.76 18.87
CA THR A 242 6.90 3.13 19.73
C THR A 242 7.28 3.06 21.21
N LYS A 243 8.04 2.05 21.60
CA LYS A 243 8.54 1.93 22.97
C LYS A 243 9.51 3.07 23.32
N GLN A 244 10.40 3.44 22.40
CA GLN A 244 11.32 4.56 22.59
C GLN A 244 10.57 5.90 22.69
N GLU A 245 9.58 6.14 21.84
CA GLU A 245 8.75 7.35 21.88
C GLU A 245 7.94 7.44 23.18
N THR A 246 7.29 6.35 23.59
CA THR A 246 6.54 6.27 24.85
C THR A 246 7.44 6.53 26.05
N LEU A 247 8.65 5.98 26.06
CA LEU A 247 9.63 6.20 27.12
C LEU A 247 10.16 7.66 27.10
N LEU A 248 10.40 8.25 25.93
CA LEU A 248 10.77 9.66 25.80
C LEU A 248 9.69 10.59 26.34
N GLU A 249 8.43 10.32 26.00
CA GLU A 249 7.30 11.07 26.51
C GLU A 249 7.16 10.92 28.03
N ALA A 250 7.30 9.70 28.57
CA ALA A 250 7.30 9.43 30.00
C ALA A 250 8.45 10.16 30.72
N ILE A 251 9.66 10.21 30.13
CA ILE A 251 10.80 10.95 30.68
C ILE A 251 10.48 12.45 30.73
N ARG A 252 9.98 13.04 29.64
CA ARG A 252 9.59 14.46 29.58
C ARG A 252 8.53 14.80 30.61
N ASN A 253 7.48 13.99 30.70
CA ASN A 253 6.41 14.17 31.69
C ASN A 253 6.89 14.12 33.13
N LEU A 254 7.82 13.19 33.45
CA LEU A 254 8.43 13.12 34.79
C LEU A 254 9.32 14.34 35.09
N MET A 255 10.13 14.77 34.11
CA MET A 255 10.97 15.96 34.26
C MET A 255 10.12 17.20 34.54
N GLU A 256 9.02 17.39 33.83
CA GLU A 256 8.11 18.51 34.02
C GLU A 256 7.34 18.45 35.35
N THR A 257 6.78 17.29 35.68
CA THR A 257 5.91 17.11 36.85
C THR A 257 6.70 17.09 38.16
N MET A 258 7.85 16.42 38.18
CA MET A 258 8.68 16.26 39.37
C MET A 258 9.84 17.25 39.43
N LYS A 259 10.01 18.10 38.41
CA LYS A 259 11.13 19.06 38.29
C LYS A 259 12.49 18.39 38.51
N CYS A 260 12.66 17.18 37.99
CA CYS A 260 13.88 16.40 38.15
C CYS A 260 14.71 16.40 36.84
N SER A 261 15.98 15.97 36.93
CA SER A 261 16.83 15.84 35.73
C SER A 261 16.43 14.63 34.89
N ALA A 262 16.84 14.64 33.60
CA ALA A 262 16.62 13.51 32.70
C ALA A 262 17.19 12.18 33.27
N GLU A 263 18.35 12.23 33.92
CA GLU A 263 18.97 11.08 34.56
C GLU A 263 18.12 10.54 35.72
N GLN A 264 17.54 11.43 36.53
CA GLN A 264 16.65 11.05 37.63
C GLN A 264 15.34 10.46 37.12
N ALA A 265 14.76 11.04 36.06
CA ALA A 265 13.55 10.51 35.41
C ALA A 265 13.80 9.13 34.80
N MET A 266 14.92 8.94 34.11
CA MET A 266 15.30 7.64 33.54
C MET A 266 15.59 6.59 34.61
N ALA A 267 16.17 6.97 35.74
CA ALA A 267 16.37 6.07 36.86
C ALA A 267 15.05 5.65 37.50
N ALA A 268 14.09 6.58 37.65
CA ALA A 268 12.75 6.28 38.14
C ALA A 268 11.99 5.32 37.23
N LEU A 269 12.18 5.42 35.92
CA LEU A 269 11.63 4.50 34.92
C LEU A 269 12.42 3.21 34.78
N LYS A 270 13.49 3.01 35.56
CA LYS A 270 14.38 1.83 35.55
C LYS A 270 14.98 1.55 34.16
N ILE A 271 15.31 2.60 33.41
CA ILE A 271 15.97 2.47 32.10
C ILE A 271 17.42 2.03 32.32
N PRO A 272 17.86 0.94 31.64
CA PRO A 272 19.23 0.45 31.75
C PRO A 272 20.27 1.51 31.33
N ASP A 273 21.41 1.57 32.03
CA ASP A 273 22.47 2.57 31.76
C ASP A 273 22.98 2.52 30.31
N ALA A 274 23.03 1.33 29.71
CA ALA A 274 23.43 1.14 28.32
C ALA A 274 22.48 1.81 27.29
N GLU A 275 21.22 2.06 27.66
CA GLU A 275 20.21 2.66 26.80
C GLU A 275 20.03 4.16 27.04
N LYS A 276 20.44 4.69 28.19
CA LYS A 276 20.25 6.09 28.56
C LYS A 276 20.77 7.10 27.54
N GLY A 277 21.92 6.79 26.91
CA GLY A 277 22.54 7.64 25.88
C GLY A 277 21.64 7.89 24.67
N LYS A 278 20.79 6.91 24.29
CA LYS A 278 19.85 7.03 23.16
C LYS A 278 18.72 8.04 23.44
N TYR A 279 18.30 8.15 24.70
CA TYR A 279 17.23 9.06 25.11
C TYR A 279 17.75 10.48 25.35
N ILE A 280 18.93 10.63 25.94
CA ILE A 280 19.57 11.95 26.19
C ILE A 280 19.76 12.71 24.88
N ALA A 281 20.11 12.02 23.78
CA ALA A 281 20.30 12.63 22.47
C ALA A 281 19.00 13.14 21.80
N LYS A 282 17.83 12.72 22.32
CA LYS A 282 16.49 13.04 21.75
C LYS A 282 15.64 13.92 22.68
N LEU A 283 16.09 14.22 23.91
CA LEU A 283 15.45 15.12 24.90
C LEU A 283 15.78 16.59 24.63
#